data_bcc93cbc36b4b48ed0baa2875950f18c
#
_entry.id   bcc93cbc36b4b48ed0baa2875950f18c
#
_cell.length_a   1.000
_cell.length_b   1.000
_cell.length_c   1.000
_cell.angle_alpha   90.00
_cell.angle_beta   90.00
_cell.angle_gamma   90.00
#
_symmetry.space_group_name_H-M   'P 1'
#
loop_
_entity.id
_entity.type
_entity.pdbx_description
1 polymer ?
#
loop_
_entity_poly.entity_id
_entity_poly.type
_entity_poly.pdbx_seq_one_letter_code
_entity_poly.pdbx_strand_id
1 'polypeptide(L)'
;MIACRGGLGAGKTSLAKGIAKGLGIDEEVTSPTYTIVSEYSGRLTFYHIDAYRLSGDSDFVEIGGEEMLEAPGSLCLVEWSERLPDIVNERTAVIEIRVEDGDLRSLTLSGDWLEALLP
;
A
#
# COMPACT_ATOMS: atom_id res chain seq x y z
N MET A 1 -1.29 7.37 -3.79
CA MET A 1 -0.69 6.05 -3.50
C MET A 1 -0.06 6.05 -2.12
N ILE A 2 -0.23 4.96 -1.40
CA ILE A 2 0.49 4.68 -0.17
C ILE A 2 1.46 3.54 -0.44
N ALA A 3 2.75 3.79 -0.30
CA ALA A 3 3.77 2.78 -0.44
C ALA A 3 4.05 2.18 0.94
N CYS A 4 3.93 0.87 1.07
CA CYS A 4 4.13 0.18 2.33
C CYS A 4 5.42 -0.63 2.29
N ARG A 5 6.22 -0.52 3.34
CA ARG A 5 7.48 -1.25 3.50
C ARG A 5 7.49 -1.96 4.84
N GLY A 6 8.08 -3.12 4.86
CA GLY A 6 8.20 -3.91 6.07
C GLY A 6 8.44 -5.37 5.74
N GLY A 7 9.08 -6.10 6.66
CA GLY A 7 9.32 -7.51 6.49
C GLY A 7 8.07 -8.35 6.68
N LEU A 8 8.19 -9.67 6.48
CA LEU A 8 7.10 -10.61 6.76
C LEU A 8 6.69 -10.50 8.23
N GLY A 9 5.39 -10.55 8.48
CA GLY A 9 4.87 -10.47 9.85
C GLY A 9 4.89 -9.10 10.49
N ALA A 10 5.26 -8.04 9.74
CA ALA A 10 5.34 -6.68 10.29
C ALA A 10 3.98 -6.03 10.52
N GLY A 11 2.91 -6.52 9.88
CA GLY A 11 1.57 -5.98 10.04
C GLY A 11 1.02 -5.26 8.80
N LYS A 12 1.59 -5.53 7.62
CA LYS A 12 1.14 -4.91 6.36
C LYS A 12 -0.30 -5.27 6.03
N THR A 13 -0.71 -6.52 6.26
CA THR A 13 -2.09 -6.95 6.06
C THR A 13 -3.03 -6.27 7.05
N SER A 14 -2.61 -6.09 8.29
CA SER A 14 -3.39 -5.36 9.29
C SER A 14 -3.61 -3.91 8.89
N LEU A 15 -2.60 -3.27 8.31
CA LEU A 15 -2.72 -1.92 7.78
C LEU A 15 -3.75 -1.87 6.65
N ALA A 16 -3.68 -2.82 5.71
CA ALA A 16 -4.64 -2.90 4.61
C ALA A 16 -6.08 -3.07 5.12
N LYS A 17 -6.28 -3.93 6.12
CA LYS A 17 -7.58 -4.13 6.75
C LYS A 17 -8.09 -2.85 7.42
N GLY A 18 -7.20 -2.11 8.08
CA GLY A 18 -7.56 -0.83 8.70
C GLY A 18 -7.98 0.22 7.68
N ILE A 19 -7.26 0.33 6.57
CA ILE A 19 -7.60 1.24 5.48
C ILE A 19 -8.97 0.88 4.90
N ALA A 20 -9.20 -0.41 4.62
CA ALA A 20 -10.46 -0.89 4.08
C ALA A 20 -11.63 -0.56 5.01
N LYS A 21 -11.45 -0.78 6.32
CA LYS A 21 -12.46 -0.44 7.30
C LYS A 21 -12.77 1.06 7.28
N GLY A 22 -11.75 1.89 7.19
CA GLY A 22 -11.90 3.34 7.10
C GLY A 22 -12.65 3.78 5.83
N LEU A 23 -12.57 3.00 4.76
CA LEU A 23 -13.27 3.27 3.50
C LEU A 23 -14.67 2.66 3.44
N GLY A 24 -15.12 2.00 4.49
CA GLY A 24 -16.44 1.37 4.54
C GLY A 24 -16.55 0.10 3.71
N ILE A 25 -15.43 -0.60 3.52
CA ILE A 25 -15.40 -1.87 2.79
C ILE A 25 -15.81 -3.00 3.74
N ASP A 26 -16.86 -3.73 3.38
CA ASP A 26 -17.39 -4.84 4.17
C ASP A 26 -16.73 -6.18 3.83
N GLU A 27 -16.10 -6.28 2.67
CA GLU A 27 -15.44 -7.50 2.23
C GLU A 27 -14.22 -7.80 3.10
N GLU A 28 -13.91 -9.07 3.25
CA GLU A 28 -12.70 -9.48 3.94
C GLU A 28 -11.47 -9.15 3.08
N VAL A 29 -10.59 -8.32 3.62
CA VAL A 29 -9.34 -7.97 2.96
C VAL A 29 -8.27 -8.96 3.36
N THR A 30 -7.69 -9.64 2.37
CA THR A 30 -6.61 -10.60 2.58
C THR A 30 -5.37 -10.12 1.84
N SER A 31 -4.21 -10.67 2.21
CA SER A 31 -2.99 -10.41 1.45
C SER A 31 -3.14 -10.98 0.03
N PRO A 32 -2.76 -10.23 -1.03
CA PRO A 32 -2.85 -10.72 -2.41
C PRO A 32 -1.76 -11.77 -2.69
N THR A 33 -1.93 -12.97 -2.12
CA THR A 33 -0.93 -14.05 -2.17
C THR A 33 -0.78 -14.65 -3.56
N TYR A 34 -1.91 -14.80 -4.27
CA TYR A 34 -1.95 -15.46 -5.59
C TYR A 34 -2.17 -14.47 -6.73
N THR A 35 -2.68 -13.28 -6.41
CA THR A 35 -2.90 -12.21 -7.37
C THR A 35 -2.00 -11.04 -7.02
N ILE A 36 -1.57 -10.29 -8.02
CA ILE A 36 -0.75 -9.09 -7.79
C ILE A 36 -1.63 -7.95 -7.29
N VAL A 37 -2.87 -7.85 -7.77
CA VAL A 37 -3.80 -6.78 -7.44
C VAL A 37 -5.11 -7.34 -6.92
N SER A 38 -5.60 -6.77 -5.82
CA SER A 38 -6.95 -7.00 -5.32
C SER A 38 -7.69 -5.66 -5.32
N GLU A 39 -8.93 -5.66 -5.79
CA GLU A 39 -9.76 -4.46 -5.89
C GLU A 39 -10.98 -4.59 -4.99
N TYR A 40 -11.25 -3.57 -4.21
CA TYR A 40 -12.39 -3.52 -3.29
C TYR A 40 -13.15 -2.22 -3.47
N SER A 41 -14.48 -2.26 -3.34
CA SER A 41 -15.34 -1.09 -3.48
C SER A 41 -15.78 -0.57 -2.11
N GLY A 42 -15.53 0.70 -1.86
CA GLY A 42 -15.94 1.42 -0.67
C GLY A 42 -16.22 2.87 -1.02
N ARG A 43 -15.99 3.80 -0.09
CA ARG A 43 -16.11 5.23 -0.40
C ARG A 43 -15.15 5.65 -1.49
N LEU A 44 -14.00 4.97 -1.56
CA LEU A 44 -13.08 5.02 -2.68
C LEU A 44 -12.88 3.59 -3.16
N THR A 45 -12.46 3.43 -4.42
CA THR A 45 -12.00 2.13 -4.91
C THR A 45 -10.63 1.87 -4.30
N PHE A 46 -10.47 0.76 -3.60
CA PHE A 46 -9.22 0.40 -2.93
C PHE A 46 -8.49 -0.66 -3.75
N TYR A 47 -7.31 -0.31 -4.26
CA TYR A 47 -6.42 -1.25 -4.92
C TYR A 47 -5.32 -1.67 -3.94
N HIS A 48 -5.29 -2.94 -3.60
CA HIS A 48 -4.23 -3.52 -2.77
C HIS A 48 -3.29 -4.28 -3.69
N ILE A 49 -2.07 -3.79 -3.84
CA ILE A 49 -1.10 -4.27 -4.82
C ILE A 49 0.09 -4.88 -4.08
N ASP A 50 0.49 -6.08 -4.48
CA ASP A 50 1.69 -6.73 -3.97
C ASP A 50 2.76 -6.71 -5.07
N ALA A 51 3.78 -5.89 -4.89
CA ALA A 51 4.87 -5.74 -5.84
C ALA A 51 5.99 -6.77 -5.65
N TYR A 52 5.86 -7.71 -4.71
CA TYR A 52 6.90 -8.70 -4.44
C TYR A 52 7.28 -9.51 -5.68
N ARG A 53 6.30 -9.86 -6.50
CA ARG A 53 6.50 -10.66 -7.71
C ARG A 53 6.87 -9.84 -8.94
N LEU A 54 6.86 -8.51 -8.82
CA LEU A 54 7.24 -7.63 -9.91
C LEU A 54 8.77 -7.52 -9.97
N SER A 55 9.32 -7.51 -11.17
CA SER A 55 10.76 -7.35 -11.34
C SER A 55 11.20 -5.89 -11.39
N GLY A 56 10.28 -4.96 -11.49
CA GLY A 56 10.56 -3.53 -11.50
C GLY A 56 9.39 -2.70 -12.02
N ASP A 57 9.67 -1.44 -12.32
CA ASP A 57 8.65 -0.47 -12.72
C ASP A 57 7.93 -0.85 -14.01
N SER A 58 8.63 -1.48 -14.97
CA SER A 58 8.00 -1.86 -16.23
C SER A 58 6.92 -2.91 -16.03
N ASP A 59 7.10 -3.86 -15.12
CA ASP A 59 6.08 -4.85 -14.79
C ASP A 59 4.86 -4.17 -14.17
N PHE A 60 5.08 -3.17 -13.33
CA PHE A 60 3.99 -2.39 -12.73
C PHE A 60 3.16 -1.68 -13.80
N VAL A 61 3.81 -1.10 -14.79
CA VAL A 61 3.13 -0.46 -15.93
C VAL A 61 2.31 -1.49 -16.70
N GLU A 62 2.86 -2.67 -16.96
CA GLU A 62 2.18 -3.73 -17.71
C GLU A 62 0.90 -4.22 -17.05
N ILE A 63 0.85 -4.27 -15.73
CA ILE A 63 -0.37 -4.69 -15.02
C ILE A 63 -1.42 -3.56 -14.89
N GLY A 64 -1.17 -2.40 -15.48
CA GLY A 64 -2.06 -1.27 -15.40
C GLY A 64 -1.90 -0.44 -14.12
N GLY A 65 -0.73 -0.51 -13.49
CA GLY A 65 -0.49 0.18 -12.21
C GLY A 65 -0.63 1.69 -12.30
N GLU A 66 -0.14 2.30 -13.38
CA GLU A 66 -0.24 3.75 -13.56
C GLU A 66 -1.70 4.21 -13.67
N GLU A 67 -2.52 3.46 -14.39
CA GLU A 67 -3.94 3.75 -14.54
C GLU A 67 -4.67 3.66 -13.20
N MET A 68 -4.28 2.70 -12.35
CA MET A 68 -4.85 2.56 -11.01
C MET A 68 -4.47 3.75 -10.13
N LEU A 69 -3.21 4.22 -10.21
CA LEU A 69 -2.75 5.37 -9.44
C LEU A 69 -3.47 6.66 -9.83
N GLU A 70 -3.80 6.80 -11.11
CA GLU A 70 -4.45 8.00 -11.65
C GLU A 70 -5.98 7.92 -11.63
N ALA A 71 -6.54 6.75 -11.35
CA ALA A 71 -7.99 6.57 -11.38
C ALA A 71 -8.70 7.49 -10.39
N PRO A 72 -9.71 8.29 -10.84
CA PRO A 72 -10.45 9.16 -9.93
C PRO A 72 -11.18 8.35 -8.85
N GLY A 73 -11.18 8.86 -7.62
CA GLY A 73 -11.86 8.19 -6.52
C GLY A 73 -11.24 6.87 -6.11
N SER A 74 -9.93 6.74 -6.28
CA SER A 74 -9.21 5.52 -5.91
C SER A 74 -8.12 5.78 -4.86
N LEU A 75 -7.81 4.74 -4.10
CA LEU A 75 -6.68 4.73 -3.17
C LEU A 75 -5.92 3.43 -3.43
N CYS A 76 -4.61 3.54 -3.65
CA CYS A 76 -3.75 2.39 -3.88
C CYS A 76 -2.82 2.20 -2.68
N LEU A 77 -2.77 0.98 -2.17
CA LEU A 77 -1.76 0.55 -1.20
C LEU A 77 -0.84 -0.44 -1.89
N VAL A 78 0.45 -0.14 -1.93
CA VAL A 78 1.43 -0.97 -2.61
C VAL A 78 2.38 -1.56 -1.58
N GLU A 79 2.34 -2.88 -1.40
CA GLU A 79 3.30 -3.61 -0.58
C GLU A 79 4.55 -3.93 -1.40
N TRP A 80 5.70 -4.00 -0.73
CA TRP A 80 7.00 -4.23 -1.36
C TRP A 80 7.36 -3.14 -2.37
N SER A 81 7.06 -1.90 -2.02
CA SER A 81 7.27 -0.74 -2.87
C SER A 81 8.75 -0.52 -3.21
N GLU A 82 9.67 -1.14 -2.47
CA GLU A 82 11.11 -1.11 -2.76
C GLU A 82 11.43 -1.64 -4.16
N ARG A 83 10.53 -2.46 -4.72
CA ARG A 83 10.65 -2.99 -6.09
C ARG A 83 10.33 -1.96 -7.17
N LEU A 84 9.80 -0.82 -6.79
CA LEU A 84 9.32 0.21 -7.70
C LEU A 84 9.99 1.56 -7.41
N PRO A 85 11.33 1.65 -7.57
CA PRO A 85 12.07 2.84 -7.13
C PRO A 85 11.71 4.12 -7.88
N ASP A 86 11.29 4.03 -9.14
CA ASP A 86 10.94 5.20 -9.94
C ASP A 86 9.47 5.61 -9.77
N ILE A 87 8.63 4.70 -9.28
CA ILE A 87 7.20 4.99 -9.03
C ILE A 87 7.04 5.73 -7.70
N VAL A 88 7.84 5.36 -6.70
CA VAL A 88 7.81 5.99 -5.37
C VAL A 88 8.66 7.27 -5.42
N ASN A 89 8.03 8.39 -5.16
CA ASN A 89 8.69 9.70 -5.17
C ASN A 89 8.34 10.51 -3.92
N GLU A 90 8.79 11.76 -3.84
CA GLU A 90 8.59 12.64 -2.68
C GLU A 90 7.12 12.87 -2.33
N ARG A 91 6.22 12.78 -3.31
CA ARG A 91 4.78 12.97 -3.11
C ARG A 91 4.09 11.70 -2.66
N THR A 92 4.75 10.56 -2.75
CA THR A 92 4.20 9.29 -2.34
C THR A 92 4.19 9.20 -0.82
N ALA A 93 3.05 8.84 -0.24
CA ALA A 93 2.99 8.50 1.17
C ALA A 93 3.70 7.17 1.40
N VAL A 94 4.68 7.15 2.27
CA VAL A 94 5.42 5.93 2.59
C VAL A 94 5.17 5.59 4.06
N ILE A 95 4.74 4.35 4.30
CA ILE A 95 4.57 3.82 5.66
C ILE A 95 5.53 2.64 5.80
N GLU A 96 6.50 2.78 6.67
CA GLU A 96 7.43 1.71 7.00
C GLU A 96 7.05 1.12 8.36
N ILE A 97 6.84 -0.19 8.40
CA ILE A 97 6.47 -0.90 9.61
C ILE A 97 7.67 -1.76 10.03
N ARG A 98 8.13 -1.58 11.26
CA ARG A 98 9.21 -2.38 11.83
C ARG A 98 8.71 -3.12 13.05
N VAL A 99 9.10 -4.39 13.16
CA VAL A 99 8.87 -5.18 14.36
C VAL A 99 9.93 -4.79 15.38
N GLU A 100 9.47 -4.35 16.54
CA GLU A 100 10.32 -4.09 17.70
C GLU A 100 10.24 -5.28 18.64
N ASP A 101 10.44 -5.07 19.94
CA ASP A 101 10.40 -6.15 20.92
C ASP A 101 8.96 -6.65 21.14
N GLY A 102 8.77 -7.97 21.07
CA GLY A 102 7.47 -8.60 21.33
C GLY A 102 6.39 -8.15 20.35
N ASP A 103 5.29 -7.64 20.88
CA ASP A 103 4.14 -7.18 20.09
C ASP A 103 4.25 -5.72 19.62
N LEU A 104 5.35 -5.05 19.97
CA LEU A 104 5.54 -3.66 19.59
C LEU A 104 5.89 -3.53 18.11
N ARG A 105 5.30 -2.51 17.50
CA ARG A 105 5.58 -2.13 16.12
C ARG A 105 5.89 -0.65 16.07
N SER A 106 6.89 -0.25 15.29
CA SER A 106 7.12 1.14 14.99
C SER A 106 6.68 1.43 13.56
N LEU A 107 6.11 2.61 13.37
CA LEU A 107 5.62 3.08 12.07
C LEU A 107 6.35 4.38 11.75
N THR A 108 7.02 4.42 10.61
CA THR A 108 7.64 5.64 10.11
C THR A 108 6.81 6.12 8.92
N LEU A 109 6.26 7.33 9.04
CA LEU A 109 5.42 7.95 8.03
C LEU A 109 6.20 9.06 7.34
N SER A 110 6.20 9.04 6.01
CA SER A 110 6.85 10.07 5.23
C SER A 110 6.03 10.38 3.97
N GLY A 111 6.36 11.48 3.30
CA GLY A 111 5.61 12.00 2.17
C GLY A 111 4.87 13.27 2.57
N ASP A 112 4.81 14.23 1.64
CA ASP A 112 4.34 15.58 1.93
C ASP A 112 2.96 15.63 2.60
N TRP A 113 2.00 14.89 2.07
CA TRP A 113 0.64 14.97 2.60
C TRP A 113 0.46 14.22 3.93
N LEU A 114 1.26 13.16 4.17
CA LEU A 114 1.24 12.49 5.47
C LEU A 114 1.90 13.35 6.54
N GLU A 115 3.01 13.98 6.20
CA GLU A 115 3.71 14.86 7.14
C GLU A 115 2.83 16.05 7.53
N ALA A 116 2.02 16.55 6.61
CA ALA A 116 1.08 17.63 6.87
C ALA A 116 -0.01 17.24 7.86
N LEU A 117 -0.29 15.96 8.05
CA LEU A 117 -1.28 15.45 9.01
C LEU A 117 -0.71 15.24 10.42
N LEU A 118 0.62 15.21 10.56
CA LEU A 118 1.28 14.99 11.84
C LEU A 118 1.28 16.28 12.68
N PRO A 119 1.12 16.17 14.01
CA PRO A 119 1.18 17.34 14.89
C PRO A 119 2.56 17.98 14.96
#